data_930d1d716cec3dd0260d8e89ceb73ad6
#
_entry.id   930d1d716cec3dd0260d8e89ceb73ad6
#
_cell.length_a   1.000
_cell.length_b   1.000
_cell.length_c   1.000
_cell.angle_alpha   90.00
_cell.angle_beta   90.00
_cell.angle_gamma   90.00
#
_symmetry.space_group_name_H-M   'P 1'
#
loop_
_entity.id
_entity.type
_entity.pdbx_description
1 polymer ?
#
loop_
_entity_poly.entity_id
_entity_poly.type
_entity_poly.pdbx_seq_one_letter_code
_entity_poly.pdbx_strand_id
1 'polypeptide(L)'
;LLIGGICCGILLCIACNLQQFGIMYTTTGKAGFITAMYIVIVPLLGVFMHKKIGMRIWIGVGIAVVGMYLLCGLGENAALQKGDWLLIGCAVCFSFHILTIDYFSPKVDGVKLSCIQFFTCAILSAVCMLIWEEPSISAILTAWMPILYAGVLSCGVAYTLQIIGQK
;
A
#
# COMPACT_ATOMS: atom_id res chain seq x y z
N LEU A 1 -17.76 -11.54 1.88
CA LEU A 1 -16.41 -11.86 2.30
C LEU A 1 -15.50 -12.12 1.09
N LEU A 2 -15.79 -13.12 0.25
CA LEU A 2 -14.91 -13.53 -0.85
C LEU A 2 -14.67 -12.39 -1.86
N ILE A 3 -15.74 -11.76 -2.34
CA ILE A 3 -15.65 -10.62 -3.28
C ILE A 3 -14.82 -9.49 -2.70
N GLY A 4 -15.04 -9.12 -1.43
CA GLY A 4 -14.27 -8.07 -0.77
C GLY A 4 -12.78 -8.42 -0.67
N GLY A 5 -12.45 -9.65 -0.28
CA GLY A 5 -11.07 -10.12 -0.21
C GLY A 5 -10.37 -10.16 -1.57
N ILE A 6 -11.06 -10.60 -2.62
CA ILE A 6 -10.52 -10.61 -3.99
C ILE A 6 -10.29 -9.18 -4.49
N CYS A 7 -11.26 -8.27 -4.33
CA CYS A 7 -11.09 -6.87 -4.71
C CYS A 7 -9.92 -6.21 -3.98
N CYS A 8 -9.83 -6.39 -2.66
CA CYS A 8 -8.71 -5.88 -1.86
C CYS A 8 -7.38 -6.48 -2.33
N GLY A 9 -7.34 -7.80 -2.61
CA GLY A 9 -6.13 -8.48 -3.07
C GLY A 9 -5.65 -8.01 -4.44
N ILE A 10 -6.55 -7.75 -5.38
CA ILE A 10 -6.22 -7.19 -6.70
C ILE A 10 -5.64 -5.78 -6.55
N LEU A 11 -6.30 -4.90 -5.79
CA LEU A 11 -5.83 -3.54 -5.57
C LEU A 11 -4.46 -3.54 -4.87
N LEU A 12 -4.28 -4.40 -3.88
CA LEU A 12 -3.01 -4.57 -3.18
C LEU A 12 -1.91 -5.03 -4.12
N CYS A 13 -2.17 -6.03 -4.96
CA CYS A 13 -1.22 -6.53 -5.95
C CYS A 13 -0.78 -5.43 -6.93
N ILE A 14 -1.73 -4.66 -7.47
CA ILE A 14 -1.42 -3.55 -8.38
C ILE A 14 -0.58 -2.50 -7.67
N ALA A 15 -0.97 -2.09 -6.46
CA ALA A 15 -0.26 -1.09 -5.68
C ALA A 15 1.18 -1.51 -5.36
N CYS A 16 1.38 -2.76 -4.91
CA CYS A 16 2.71 -3.29 -4.60
C CYS A 16 3.61 -3.38 -5.83
N ASN A 17 3.08 -3.81 -6.98
CA ASN A 17 3.85 -3.86 -8.22
C ASN A 17 4.24 -2.45 -8.71
N LEU A 18 3.31 -1.49 -8.69
CA LEU A 18 3.61 -0.09 -9.02
C LEU A 18 4.66 0.50 -8.08
N GLN A 19 4.61 0.17 -6.79
CA GLN A 19 5.61 0.58 -5.81
C GLN A 19 6.96 -0.02 -6.11
N GLN A 20 7.03 -1.32 -6.37
CA GLN A 20 8.27 -2.03 -6.65
C GLN A 20 8.96 -1.48 -7.90
N PHE A 21 8.22 -1.31 -9.00
CA PHE A 21 8.77 -0.68 -10.20
C PHE A 21 9.13 0.79 -9.99
N GLY A 22 8.33 1.52 -9.21
CA GLY A 22 8.61 2.92 -8.91
C GLY A 22 9.93 3.12 -8.15
N ILE A 23 10.21 2.30 -7.16
CA ILE A 23 11.43 2.36 -6.34
C ILE A 23 12.70 2.13 -7.18
N MET A 24 12.62 1.38 -8.28
CA MET A 24 13.77 1.15 -9.16
C MET A 24 14.28 2.43 -9.86
N TYR A 25 13.42 3.46 -9.97
CA TYR A 25 13.71 4.71 -10.72
C TYR A 25 13.74 5.96 -9.84
N THR A 26 13.71 5.83 -8.51
CA THR A 26 13.75 6.96 -7.58
C THR A 26 14.41 6.56 -6.26
N THR A 27 14.64 7.52 -5.37
CA THR A 27 15.23 7.23 -4.05
C THR A 27 14.19 6.65 -3.10
N THR A 28 14.62 5.79 -2.18
CA THR A 28 13.73 5.13 -1.20
C THR A 28 12.97 6.15 -0.35
N GLY A 29 13.61 7.27 0.06
CA GLY A 29 12.95 8.34 0.81
C GLY A 29 11.84 8.99 0.01
N LYS A 30 12.12 9.36 -1.26
CA LYS A 30 11.14 9.97 -2.15
C LYS A 30 9.98 9.00 -2.46
N ALA A 31 10.31 7.71 -2.67
CA ALA A 31 9.32 6.67 -2.87
C ALA A 31 8.38 6.55 -1.66
N GLY A 32 8.93 6.53 -0.44
CA GLY A 32 8.15 6.51 0.80
C GLY A 32 7.23 7.72 0.93
N PHE A 33 7.75 8.93 0.65
CA PHE A 33 6.96 10.17 0.70
C PHE A 33 5.79 10.15 -0.30
N ILE A 34 6.06 9.83 -1.58
CA ILE A 34 5.02 9.83 -2.61
C ILE A 34 3.97 8.75 -2.33
N THR A 35 4.40 7.56 -1.93
CA THR A 35 3.45 6.50 -1.56
C THR A 35 2.58 6.93 -0.38
N ALA A 36 3.17 7.53 0.66
CA ALA A 36 2.44 7.98 1.84
C ALA A 36 1.43 9.10 1.56
N MET A 37 1.45 9.71 0.37
CA MET A 37 0.41 10.67 -0.04
C MET A 37 -1.01 10.07 -0.05
N TYR A 38 -1.16 8.74 0.00
CA TYR A 38 -2.47 8.13 0.21
C TYR A 38 -3.14 8.63 1.51
N ILE A 39 -2.37 9.06 2.51
CA ILE A 39 -2.89 9.67 3.76
C ILE A 39 -3.73 10.94 3.46
N VAL A 40 -3.37 11.66 2.40
CA VAL A 40 -4.12 12.85 1.91
C VAL A 40 -5.24 12.43 0.97
N ILE A 41 -4.95 11.50 0.05
CA ILE A 41 -5.89 11.08 -1.00
C ILE A 41 -7.12 10.39 -0.40
N VAL A 42 -6.97 9.55 0.61
CA VAL A 42 -8.09 8.83 1.26
C VAL A 42 -9.13 9.78 1.84
N PRO A 43 -8.81 10.78 2.66
CA PRO A 43 -9.79 11.77 3.11
C PRO A 43 -10.41 12.57 1.96
N LEU A 44 -9.62 12.97 0.95
CA LEU A 44 -10.14 13.69 -0.21
C LEU A 44 -11.20 12.87 -0.95
N LEU A 45 -10.91 11.60 -1.24
CA LEU A 45 -11.87 10.68 -1.86
C LEU A 45 -13.08 10.45 -0.94
N GLY A 46 -12.88 10.40 0.38
CA GLY A 46 -13.96 10.32 1.36
C GLY A 46 -14.93 11.49 1.28
N VAL A 47 -14.44 12.72 1.09
CA VAL A 47 -15.27 13.91 0.87
C VAL A 47 -16.08 13.76 -0.43
N PHE A 48 -15.47 13.33 -1.53
CA PHE A 48 -16.18 13.04 -2.78
C PHE A 48 -17.26 11.98 -2.63
N MET A 49 -17.06 11.01 -1.73
CA MET A 49 -18.07 10.01 -1.36
C MET A 49 -19.11 10.51 -0.33
N HIS A 50 -19.20 11.83 -0.12
CA HIS A 50 -20.11 12.48 0.82
C HIS A 50 -19.91 12.04 2.30
N LYS A 51 -18.73 11.52 2.67
CA LYS A 51 -18.40 11.23 4.07
C LYS A 51 -18.04 12.54 4.78
N LYS A 52 -18.63 12.77 5.96
CA LYS A 52 -18.27 13.92 6.80
C LYS A 52 -16.94 13.65 7.47
N ILE A 53 -15.90 14.32 7.04
CA ILE A 53 -14.54 14.19 7.59
C ILE A 53 -14.33 15.32 8.59
N GLY A 54 -14.10 14.97 9.86
CA GLY A 54 -13.88 15.94 10.92
C GLY A 54 -12.56 16.69 10.78
N MET A 55 -12.52 17.94 11.26
CA MET A 55 -11.33 18.80 11.27
C MET A 55 -10.10 18.13 11.89
N ARG A 56 -10.30 17.25 12.88
CA ARG A 56 -9.20 16.50 13.53
C ARG A 56 -8.40 15.64 12.54
N ILE A 57 -9.07 15.06 11.56
CA ILE A 57 -8.43 14.24 10.51
C ILE A 57 -7.56 15.14 9.64
N TRP A 58 -8.03 16.32 9.25
CA TRP A 58 -7.27 17.27 8.44
C TRP A 58 -6.03 17.80 9.17
N ILE A 59 -6.13 18.05 10.47
CA ILE A 59 -4.97 18.43 11.29
C ILE A 59 -3.96 17.27 11.32
N GLY A 60 -4.43 16.03 11.54
CA GLY A 60 -3.58 14.85 11.53
C GLY A 60 -2.88 14.64 10.18
N VAL A 61 -3.59 14.83 9.08
CA VAL A 61 -3.04 14.78 7.72
C VAL A 61 -1.95 15.83 7.53
N GLY A 62 -2.19 17.07 7.96
CA GLY A 62 -1.18 18.14 7.90
C GLY A 62 0.10 17.81 8.66
N ILE A 63 -0.02 17.31 9.89
CA ILE A 63 1.12 16.90 10.72
C ILE A 63 1.87 15.72 10.06
N ALA A 64 1.14 14.74 9.52
CA ALA A 64 1.73 13.58 8.87
C ALA A 64 2.51 13.98 7.61
N VAL A 65 1.99 14.87 6.78
CA VAL A 65 2.67 15.37 5.58
C VAL A 65 3.95 16.11 5.94
N VAL A 66 3.91 16.99 6.96
CA VAL A 66 5.11 17.70 7.44
C VAL A 66 6.14 16.71 7.99
N GLY A 67 5.72 15.75 8.81
CA GLY A 67 6.62 14.73 9.35
C GLY A 67 7.28 13.89 8.26
N MET A 68 6.52 13.46 7.26
CA MET A 68 7.03 12.72 6.09
C MET A 68 8.00 13.57 5.26
N TYR A 69 7.69 14.84 5.04
CA TYR A 69 8.59 15.76 4.33
C TYR A 69 9.94 15.89 5.04
N LEU A 70 9.94 16.07 6.35
CA LEU A 70 11.15 16.17 7.17
C LEU A 70 11.94 14.85 7.18
N LEU A 71 11.25 13.71 7.22
CA LEU A 71 11.88 12.39 7.25
C LEU A 71 12.55 12.05 5.91
N CYS A 72 11.91 12.40 4.80
CA CYS A 72 12.37 12.00 3.47
C CYS A 72 13.44 12.89 2.85
N GLY A 73 13.74 14.06 3.46
CA GLY A 73 14.86 14.92 3.06
C GLY A 73 14.82 15.35 1.59
N LEU A 74 13.68 15.77 1.08
CA LEU A 74 13.46 16.09 -0.35
C LEU A 74 14.30 17.26 -0.92
N GLY A 75 15.34 17.72 -0.19
CA GLY A 75 16.07 18.95 -0.50
C GLY A 75 16.87 18.96 -1.81
N GLU A 76 17.32 17.81 -2.32
CA GLU A 76 18.31 17.82 -3.43
C GLU A 76 17.79 17.29 -4.78
N ASN A 77 16.64 16.62 -4.85
CA ASN A 77 16.12 16.03 -6.10
C ASN A 77 14.60 16.23 -6.25
N ALA A 78 14.17 17.48 -6.33
CA ALA A 78 12.75 17.81 -6.51
C ALA A 78 12.19 17.52 -7.92
N ALA A 79 13.06 17.24 -8.91
CA ALA A 79 12.61 16.92 -10.26
C ALA A 79 11.83 15.61 -10.31
N LEU A 80 10.66 15.62 -10.98
CA LEU A 80 9.85 14.43 -11.19
C LEU A 80 10.55 13.43 -12.10
N GLN A 81 10.76 12.23 -11.61
CA GLN A 81 11.34 11.10 -12.33
C GLN A 81 10.25 10.16 -12.83
N LYS A 82 10.60 9.25 -13.76
CA LYS A 82 9.65 8.24 -14.27
C LYS A 82 9.04 7.39 -13.15
N GLY A 83 9.84 7.03 -12.14
CA GLY A 83 9.39 6.27 -10.98
C GLY A 83 8.34 7.00 -10.14
N ASP A 84 8.39 8.32 -10.07
CA ASP A 84 7.45 9.11 -9.27
C ASP A 84 6.01 8.99 -9.77
N TRP A 85 5.81 8.90 -11.09
CA TRP A 85 4.50 8.66 -11.68
C TRP A 85 3.91 7.30 -11.33
N LEU A 86 4.76 6.26 -11.27
CA LEU A 86 4.35 4.92 -10.82
C LEU A 86 3.97 4.95 -9.33
N LEU A 87 4.71 5.70 -8.52
CA LEU A 87 4.43 5.85 -7.10
C LEU A 87 3.16 6.68 -6.82
N ILE A 88 2.86 7.68 -7.64
CA ILE A 88 1.57 8.39 -7.58
C ILE A 88 0.44 7.42 -7.89
N GLY A 89 0.56 6.62 -8.94
CA GLY A 89 -0.39 5.56 -9.26
C GLY A 89 -0.54 4.55 -8.10
N CYS A 90 0.57 4.17 -7.47
CA CYS A 90 0.59 3.33 -6.27
C CYS A 90 -0.21 3.97 -5.12
N ALA A 91 0.01 5.25 -4.81
CA ALA A 91 -0.70 5.96 -3.75
C ALA A 91 -2.22 6.01 -4.01
N VAL A 92 -2.63 6.21 -5.27
CA VAL A 92 -4.04 6.15 -5.67
C VAL A 92 -4.61 4.74 -5.49
N CYS A 93 -3.90 3.69 -5.91
CA CYS A 93 -4.33 2.30 -5.73
C CYS A 93 -4.44 1.93 -4.23
N PHE A 94 -3.48 2.33 -3.39
CA PHE A 94 -3.58 2.14 -1.95
C PHE A 94 -4.78 2.90 -1.36
N SER A 95 -5.10 4.08 -1.86
CA SER A 95 -6.27 4.83 -1.41
C SER A 95 -7.57 4.08 -1.69
N PHE A 96 -7.72 3.52 -2.89
CA PHE A 96 -8.87 2.68 -3.22
C PHE A 96 -8.88 1.38 -2.40
N HIS A 97 -7.72 0.77 -2.16
CA HIS A 97 -7.62 -0.40 -1.30
C HIS A 97 -8.12 -0.11 0.11
N ILE A 98 -7.70 1.00 0.73
CA ILE A 98 -8.14 1.42 2.07
C ILE A 98 -9.65 1.67 2.09
N LEU A 99 -10.20 2.37 1.09
CA LEU A 99 -11.64 2.63 0.99
C LEU A 99 -12.45 1.35 0.78
N THR A 100 -11.89 0.37 0.06
CA THR A 100 -12.52 -0.94 -0.12
C THR A 100 -12.55 -1.73 1.19
N ILE A 101 -11.46 -1.71 1.96
CA ILE A 101 -11.43 -2.29 3.31
C ILE A 101 -12.46 -1.61 4.21
N ASP A 102 -12.50 -0.27 4.23
CA ASP A 102 -13.45 0.51 5.03
C ASP A 102 -14.92 0.16 4.71
N TYR A 103 -15.22 -0.16 3.46
CA TYR A 103 -16.55 -0.61 3.05
C TYR A 103 -16.89 -2.03 3.49
N PHE A 104 -15.92 -2.95 3.46
CA PHE A 104 -16.16 -4.37 3.74
C PHE A 104 -15.90 -4.76 5.19
N SER A 105 -14.96 -4.13 5.89
CA SER A 105 -14.53 -4.53 7.24
C SER A 105 -15.66 -4.53 8.28
N PRO A 106 -16.64 -3.61 8.25
CA PRO A 106 -17.77 -3.67 9.19
C PRO A 106 -18.72 -4.85 8.94
N LYS A 107 -18.70 -5.42 7.73
CA LYS A 107 -19.66 -6.45 7.26
C LYS A 107 -19.13 -7.88 7.38
N VAL A 108 -17.81 -8.03 7.60
CA VAL A 108 -17.14 -9.33 7.57
C VAL A 108 -16.09 -9.45 8.67
N ASP A 109 -15.62 -10.66 8.90
CA ASP A 109 -14.47 -10.90 9.79
C ASP A 109 -13.19 -10.36 9.16
N GLY A 110 -12.50 -9.43 9.88
CA GLY A 110 -11.31 -8.75 9.38
C GLY A 110 -10.13 -9.70 9.13
N VAL A 111 -9.97 -10.73 9.96
CA VAL A 111 -8.89 -11.73 9.80
C VAL A 111 -9.12 -12.56 8.54
N LYS A 112 -10.36 -13.01 8.33
CA LYS A 112 -10.73 -13.78 7.13
C LYS A 112 -10.59 -12.92 5.86
N LEU A 113 -10.96 -11.63 5.94
CA LEU A 113 -10.77 -10.68 4.83
C LEU A 113 -9.28 -10.54 4.50
N SER A 114 -8.43 -10.39 5.53
CA SER A 114 -6.97 -10.31 5.41
C SER A 114 -6.39 -11.56 4.74
N CYS A 115 -6.79 -12.75 5.18
CA CYS A 115 -6.31 -14.00 4.58
C CYS A 115 -6.64 -14.10 3.09
N ILE A 116 -7.88 -13.77 2.70
CA ILE A 116 -8.31 -13.86 1.29
C ILE A 116 -7.57 -12.83 0.44
N GLN A 117 -7.41 -11.59 0.91
CA GLN A 117 -6.68 -10.57 0.14
C GLN A 117 -5.22 -10.95 -0.08
N PHE A 118 -4.53 -11.48 0.93
CA PHE A 118 -3.14 -11.91 0.76
C PHE A 118 -3.00 -13.14 -0.11
N PHE A 119 -3.91 -14.10 0.00
CA PHE A 119 -3.93 -15.25 -0.88
C PHE A 119 -4.13 -14.85 -2.34
N THR A 120 -5.08 -13.94 -2.60
CA THR A 120 -5.32 -13.39 -3.93
C THR A 120 -4.09 -12.61 -4.45
N CYS A 121 -3.52 -11.75 -3.63
CA CYS A 121 -2.31 -11.00 -3.97
C CYS A 121 -1.13 -11.93 -4.26
N ALA A 122 -0.93 -12.96 -3.45
CA ALA A 122 0.15 -13.95 -3.63
C ALA A 122 0.04 -14.70 -4.96
N ILE A 123 -1.17 -15.16 -5.31
CA ILE A 123 -1.40 -15.87 -6.60
C ILE A 123 -1.08 -14.92 -7.76
N LEU A 124 -1.62 -13.70 -7.74
CA LEU A 124 -1.40 -12.73 -8.82
C LEU A 124 0.08 -12.35 -8.93
N SER A 125 0.74 -12.09 -7.79
CA SER A 125 2.17 -11.77 -7.77
C SER A 125 3.03 -12.95 -8.24
N ALA A 126 2.67 -14.20 -7.90
CA ALA A 126 3.37 -15.37 -8.40
C ALA A 126 3.24 -15.51 -9.93
N VAL A 127 2.06 -15.22 -10.48
CA VAL A 127 1.87 -15.21 -11.95
C VAL A 127 2.71 -14.11 -12.59
N CYS A 128 2.72 -12.90 -12.02
CA CYS A 128 3.56 -11.81 -12.52
C CYS A 128 5.05 -12.17 -12.48
N MET A 129 5.52 -12.75 -11.39
CA MET A 129 6.91 -13.21 -11.24
C MET A 129 7.30 -14.22 -12.33
N LEU A 130 6.44 -15.21 -12.62
CA LEU A 130 6.71 -16.22 -13.62
C LEU A 130 6.72 -15.68 -15.06
N ILE A 131 6.04 -14.55 -15.31
CA ILE A 131 5.96 -13.94 -16.65
C ILE A 131 7.13 -12.96 -16.90
N TRP A 132 7.50 -12.19 -15.89
CA TRP A 132 8.43 -11.05 -16.04
C TRP A 132 9.78 -11.22 -15.37
N GLU A 133 9.94 -12.22 -14.50
CA GLU A 133 11.16 -12.41 -13.73
C GLU A 133 11.70 -13.84 -13.92
N GLU A 134 13.01 -14.00 -13.79
CA GLU A 134 13.68 -15.29 -13.67
C GLU A 134 14.02 -15.56 -12.20
N PRO A 135 13.12 -16.20 -11.43
CA PRO A 135 13.32 -16.38 -10.01
C PRO A 135 14.50 -17.31 -9.70
N SER A 136 15.49 -16.81 -8.97
CA SER A 136 16.62 -17.59 -8.48
C SER A 136 16.38 -18.06 -7.04
N ILE A 137 16.30 -19.36 -6.85
CA ILE A 137 16.13 -19.97 -5.51
C ILE A 137 17.27 -19.55 -4.58
N SER A 138 18.50 -19.46 -5.09
CA SER A 138 19.66 -19.03 -4.31
C SER A 138 19.49 -17.58 -3.80
N ALA A 139 19.00 -16.65 -4.65
CA ALA A 139 18.74 -15.27 -4.25
C ALA A 139 17.64 -15.18 -3.21
N ILE A 140 16.56 -15.96 -3.37
CA ILE A 140 15.45 -16.03 -2.39
C ILE A 140 15.96 -16.54 -1.04
N LEU A 141 16.75 -17.60 -1.02
CA LEU A 141 17.33 -18.15 0.21
C LEU A 141 18.30 -17.17 0.88
N THR A 142 19.05 -16.38 0.12
CA THR A 142 19.93 -15.34 0.69
C THR A 142 19.12 -14.20 1.31
N ALA A 143 17.95 -13.88 0.77
CA ALA A 143 17.07 -12.82 1.24
C ALA A 143 15.97 -13.32 2.22
N TRP A 144 16.13 -14.50 2.83
CA TRP A 144 15.09 -15.13 3.68
C TRP A 144 14.62 -14.23 4.84
N MET A 145 15.54 -13.51 5.48
CA MET A 145 15.22 -12.69 6.65
C MET A 145 14.34 -11.47 6.29
N PRO A 146 14.69 -10.62 5.30
CA PRO A 146 13.77 -9.57 4.83
C PRO A 146 12.44 -10.11 4.31
N ILE A 147 12.42 -11.26 3.64
CA ILE A 147 11.19 -11.89 3.16
C ILE A 147 10.30 -12.31 4.33
N LEU A 148 10.88 -12.94 5.36
CA LEU A 148 10.14 -13.35 6.55
C LEU A 148 9.59 -12.13 7.31
N TYR A 149 10.40 -11.09 7.47
CA TYR A 149 9.98 -9.82 8.09
C TYR A 149 8.80 -9.19 7.34
N ALA A 150 8.92 -9.05 6.03
CA ALA A 150 7.87 -8.48 5.19
C ALA A 150 6.59 -9.34 5.21
N GLY A 151 6.71 -10.66 5.09
CA GLY A 151 5.57 -11.58 5.07
C GLY A 151 4.84 -11.66 6.40
N VAL A 152 5.57 -11.86 7.50
CA VAL A 152 4.95 -12.09 8.81
C VAL A 152 4.58 -10.78 9.50
N LEU A 153 5.52 -9.86 9.65
CA LEU A 153 5.29 -8.65 10.44
C LEU A 153 4.56 -7.58 9.63
N SER A 154 5.02 -7.27 8.43
CA SER A 154 4.42 -6.21 7.63
C SER A 154 3.08 -6.66 7.03
N CYS A 155 3.03 -7.78 6.31
CA CYS A 155 1.78 -8.26 5.72
C CYS A 155 0.88 -8.94 6.76
N GLY A 156 1.37 -9.95 7.46
CA GLY A 156 0.55 -10.75 8.38
C GLY A 156 -0.01 -9.93 9.54
N VAL A 157 0.86 -9.26 10.30
CA VAL A 157 0.45 -8.55 11.51
C VAL A 157 -0.08 -7.15 11.19
N ALA A 158 0.71 -6.29 10.53
CA ALA A 158 0.37 -4.88 10.39
C ALA A 158 -0.90 -4.65 9.56
N TYR A 159 -1.06 -5.29 8.41
CA TYR A 159 -2.28 -5.16 7.61
C TYR A 159 -3.51 -5.78 8.28
N THR A 160 -3.34 -6.89 9.01
CA THR A 160 -4.47 -7.46 9.77
C THR A 160 -4.93 -6.51 10.86
N LEU A 161 -3.99 -5.90 11.60
CA LEU A 161 -4.30 -4.88 12.60
C LEU A 161 -4.93 -3.62 11.97
N GLN A 162 -4.46 -3.23 10.78
CA GLN A 162 -5.08 -2.14 10.02
C GLN A 162 -6.55 -2.42 9.71
N ILE A 163 -6.86 -3.61 9.21
CA ILE A 163 -8.26 -3.99 8.90
C ILE A 163 -9.12 -4.02 10.16
N ILE A 164 -8.59 -4.51 11.28
CA ILE A 164 -9.29 -4.52 12.56
C ILE A 164 -9.52 -3.09 13.06
N GLY A 165 -8.52 -2.21 12.93
CA GLY A 165 -8.61 -0.81 13.37
C GLY A 165 -9.51 0.07 12.49
N GLN A 166 -9.86 -0.38 11.28
CA GLN A 166 -10.82 0.29 10.38
C GLN A 166 -12.28 -0.17 10.63
N LYS A 167 -12.49 -1.11 11.52
CA LYS A 167 -13.80 -1.64 11.90
C LYS A 167 -14.47 -0.77 12.97
#